data_1c2679771b2f548e13868f5d84bc870f
#
_entry.id   1c2679771b2f548e13868f5d84bc870f
#
_cell.length_a   1.000
_cell.length_b   1.000
_cell.length_c   1.000
_cell.angle_alpha   90.00
_cell.angle_beta   90.00
_cell.angle_gamma   90.00
#
_symmetry.space_group_name_H-M   'P 1'
#
loop_
_entity.id
_entity.type
_entity.pdbx_description
1 polymer ?
#
loop_
_entity_poly.entity_id
_entity_poly.type
_entity_poly.pdbx_seq_one_letter_code
_entity_poly.pdbx_strand_id
1 'polypeptide(L)'
;MIRRKLTITALAVLLSQAALAQDRDVVTKEYDDGGVYEGTFRNGLQHGEGTYRLPNGYEYTGDWDEGEIKGQGVARFPNGSVYEGQFAQGKPEGMGKITFADGGTYEGTWRDGKITGEGVAVYANGVRYEGSFRNALHHGQGVMTNPSGYVYDGTWVNGTKEGEASITYPDGSVYEGKVQEGEREGRGTLTMPDGLVYEGTWHDGQIDGIGTLTQPNGDVYEGALSQGRRDGQGKVTYANGDVYEGEFVDDRREGQGTFIGADGYRYEGQWEAGQIEGQGTVTYPDGSVYEGEFSGDLANGEGKITYPDGSTYEGDWVDGVIEGQGRAVYANGLVYEGGFRNARNHGQGVMTYPDGYRYEGEWQDGQRHGQGRATYPDGSEYVGSFVEGQREGEGEIAMASGFRYRGTWEDGEMSGAGVANYANGDVYEGEFVDGKREGQGTMRYASGEEVTGEWTNGALTDRESMTTPETPEAPEGGEGEADTAEAEAEPAATD
;
A
#
# COMPACT_ATOMS: atom_id res chain seq x y z
N MET A 1 -19.79 14.02 27.02
CA MET A 1 -18.93 14.40 28.16
C MET A 1 -19.75 15.17 29.16
N ILE A 2 -20.33 14.51 30.15
CA ILE A 2 -20.98 15.18 31.28
C ILE A 2 -20.33 14.57 32.52
N ARG A 3 -19.31 15.26 33.04
CA ARG A 3 -18.71 14.96 34.34
C ARG A 3 -19.74 15.33 35.43
N ARG A 4 -20.45 14.37 35.99
CA ARG A 4 -21.15 14.55 37.28
C ARG A 4 -20.12 14.42 38.37
N LYS A 5 -19.70 15.56 38.93
CA LYS A 5 -18.99 15.63 40.20
C LYS A 5 -20.01 15.29 41.29
N LEU A 6 -19.92 14.11 41.90
CA LEU A 6 -20.56 13.86 43.18
C LEU A 6 -19.70 14.55 44.23
N THR A 7 -20.21 15.62 44.78
CA THR A 7 -19.63 16.26 45.97
C THR A 7 -20.16 15.52 47.17
N ILE A 8 -19.34 14.71 47.81
CA ILE A 8 -19.65 14.14 49.11
C ILE A 8 -19.48 15.26 50.14
N THR A 9 -20.60 15.82 50.62
CA THR A 9 -20.61 16.76 51.70
C THR A 9 -20.49 15.99 53.01
N ALA A 10 -19.34 16.07 53.67
CA ALA A 10 -19.18 15.58 55.02
C ALA A 10 -20.06 16.41 55.95
N LEU A 11 -21.14 15.83 56.39
CA LEU A 11 -22.02 16.44 57.41
C LEU A 11 -21.45 16.16 58.79
N ALA A 12 -20.66 17.08 59.31
CA ALA A 12 -20.30 17.08 60.70
C ALA A 12 -21.52 17.53 61.51
N VAL A 13 -22.24 16.60 62.07
CA VAL A 13 -23.33 16.91 63.03
C VAL A 13 -22.73 17.04 64.47
N LEU A 14 -22.50 18.28 64.83
CA LEU A 14 -22.28 18.59 66.28
C LEU A 14 -23.62 18.50 66.98
N LEU A 15 -23.88 17.37 67.63
CA LEU A 15 -24.96 17.22 68.57
C LEU A 15 -24.49 17.60 70.00
N SER A 16 -24.76 18.85 70.41
CA SER A 16 -24.82 19.20 71.79
C SER A 16 -26.20 18.84 72.31
N GLN A 17 -26.34 17.67 72.90
CA GLN A 17 -27.41 17.39 73.80
C GLN A 17 -26.82 17.06 75.17
N ALA A 18 -27.02 17.97 76.09
CA ALA A 18 -26.92 17.64 77.50
C ALA A 18 -28.04 16.64 77.80
N ALA A 19 -27.78 15.35 77.71
CA ALA A 19 -28.64 14.30 78.25
C ALA A 19 -28.32 14.11 79.70
N LEU A 20 -29.35 14.19 80.54
CA LEU A 20 -29.35 13.78 81.92
C LEU A 20 -28.64 12.43 82.04
N ALA A 21 -27.46 12.42 82.63
CA ALA A 21 -26.76 11.20 83.00
C ALA A 21 -27.61 10.48 84.05
N GLN A 22 -28.39 9.52 83.58
CA GLN A 22 -28.83 8.44 84.45
C GLN A 22 -27.59 7.58 84.66
N ASP A 23 -27.03 7.57 85.84
CA ASP A 23 -25.94 6.69 86.28
C ASP A 23 -26.40 5.25 85.99
N ARG A 24 -26.00 4.69 84.86
CA ARG A 24 -26.23 3.28 84.55
C ARG A 24 -25.00 2.53 85.02
N ASP A 25 -25.14 1.80 86.13
CA ASP A 25 -24.06 0.98 86.63
C ASP A 25 -23.55 0.05 85.57
N VAL A 26 -22.29 0.22 85.15
CA VAL A 26 -21.59 -0.71 84.26
C VAL A 26 -21.30 -1.98 85.00
N VAL A 27 -21.83 -3.11 84.58
CA VAL A 27 -21.71 -4.42 85.22
C VAL A 27 -20.82 -5.31 84.35
N THR A 28 -19.88 -6.02 84.96
CA THR A 28 -19.12 -7.08 84.33
C THR A 28 -19.80 -8.41 84.58
N LYS A 29 -20.05 -9.17 83.51
CA LYS A 29 -20.64 -10.52 83.52
C LYS A 29 -19.82 -11.49 82.71
N GLU A 30 -19.44 -12.60 83.34
CA GLU A 30 -18.78 -13.73 82.68
C GLU A 30 -19.82 -14.81 82.36
N TYR A 31 -19.62 -15.42 81.12
CA TYR A 31 -20.51 -16.48 80.64
C TYR A 31 -19.78 -17.83 80.56
N ASP A 32 -20.53 -18.92 80.49
CA ASP A 32 -20.03 -20.31 80.57
C ASP A 32 -19.07 -20.64 79.40
N ASP A 33 -19.16 -19.92 78.31
CA ASP A 33 -18.29 -20.03 77.13
C ASP A 33 -16.97 -19.25 77.30
N GLY A 34 -16.75 -18.65 78.49
CA GLY A 34 -15.62 -17.79 78.76
C GLY A 34 -15.74 -16.37 78.18
N GLY A 35 -16.89 -16.04 77.67
CA GLY A 35 -17.18 -14.68 77.18
C GLY A 35 -17.38 -13.73 78.36
N VAL A 36 -16.82 -12.51 78.28
CA VAL A 36 -16.95 -11.45 79.28
C VAL A 36 -17.64 -10.25 78.66
N TYR A 37 -18.77 -9.87 79.22
CA TYR A 37 -19.46 -8.62 78.92
C TYR A 37 -19.24 -7.57 79.98
N GLU A 38 -18.93 -6.37 79.60
CA GLU A 38 -18.79 -5.17 80.41
C GLU A 38 -19.67 -4.06 79.87
N GLY A 39 -20.76 -3.71 80.58
CA GLY A 39 -21.72 -2.74 80.03
C GLY A 39 -22.99 -2.65 80.88
N THR A 40 -24.00 -1.99 80.26
CA THR A 40 -25.28 -1.78 80.93
C THR A 40 -26.27 -2.92 80.62
N PHE A 41 -27.21 -3.16 81.59
CA PHE A 41 -28.26 -4.15 81.46
C PHE A 41 -29.66 -3.52 81.66
N ARG A 42 -30.63 -4.04 80.92
CA ARG A 42 -32.06 -3.76 81.12
C ARG A 42 -32.82 -5.08 81.15
N ASN A 43 -33.63 -5.27 82.22
CA ASN A 43 -34.37 -6.51 82.45
C ASN A 43 -33.50 -7.79 82.41
N GLY A 44 -32.23 -7.72 82.82
CA GLY A 44 -31.32 -8.85 82.85
C GLY A 44 -30.64 -9.16 81.50
N LEU A 45 -30.92 -8.40 80.45
CA LEU A 45 -30.32 -8.50 79.09
C LEU A 45 -29.36 -7.33 78.89
N GLN A 46 -28.27 -7.54 78.07
CA GLN A 46 -27.38 -6.50 77.67
C GLN A 46 -28.17 -5.39 76.90
N HIS A 47 -27.93 -4.14 77.27
CA HIS A 47 -28.65 -3.00 76.71
C HIS A 47 -27.83 -1.70 76.80
N GLY A 48 -27.92 -0.81 75.84
CA GLY A 48 -27.10 0.38 75.74
C GLY A 48 -25.69 0.09 75.29
N GLU A 49 -24.69 0.80 75.73
CA GLU A 49 -23.29 0.59 75.33
C GLU A 49 -22.65 -0.53 76.21
N GLY A 50 -21.83 -1.38 75.51
CA GLY A 50 -21.10 -2.43 76.20
C GLY A 50 -20.01 -3.06 75.31
N THR A 51 -19.05 -3.70 76.05
CA THR A 51 -17.96 -4.44 75.41
C THR A 51 -18.11 -5.95 75.69
N TYR A 52 -18.04 -6.78 74.68
CA TYR A 52 -18.04 -8.24 74.80
C TYR A 52 -16.76 -8.84 74.26
N ARG A 53 -16.10 -9.68 75.07
CA ARG A 53 -14.82 -10.31 74.71
C ARG A 53 -14.96 -11.82 74.80
N LEU A 54 -14.48 -12.53 73.81
CA LEU A 54 -14.37 -13.99 73.74
C LEU A 54 -12.92 -14.45 73.94
N PRO A 55 -12.69 -15.64 74.54
CA PRO A 55 -11.33 -16.20 74.71
C PRO A 55 -10.55 -16.39 73.39
N ASN A 56 -11.23 -16.51 72.25
CA ASN A 56 -10.62 -16.65 70.96
C ASN A 56 -10.04 -15.33 70.38
N GLY A 57 -10.18 -14.20 71.12
CA GLY A 57 -9.72 -12.89 70.78
C GLY A 57 -10.76 -12.03 69.96
N TYR A 58 -12.00 -12.50 69.87
CA TYR A 58 -13.10 -11.65 69.36
C TYR A 58 -13.45 -10.61 70.45
N GLU A 59 -13.56 -9.35 69.99
CA GLU A 59 -14.02 -8.25 70.81
C GLU A 59 -15.06 -7.42 70.06
N TYR A 60 -16.19 -7.13 70.70
CA TYR A 60 -17.16 -6.16 70.21
C TYR A 60 -17.34 -5.04 71.26
N THR A 61 -17.34 -3.80 70.84
CA THR A 61 -17.67 -2.61 71.61
C THR A 61 -18.69 -1.79 70.87
N GLY A 62 -19.86 -1.52 71.48
CA GLY A 62 -20.91 -0.73 70.86
C GLY A 62 -22.28 -0.95 71.44
N ASP A 63 -23.30 -0.70 70.63
CA ASP A 63 -24.72 -0.73 71.08
C ASP A 63 -25.26 -2.14 71.22
N TRP A 64 -26.07 -2.33 72.28
CA TRP A 64 -26.79 -3.54 72.59
C TRP A 64 -28.27 -3.23 72.77
N ASP A 65 -29.14 -4.06 72.30
CA ASP A 65 -30.57 -3.96 72.42
C ASP A 65 -31.17 -5.35 72.75
N GLU A 66 -31.73 -5.47 73.98
CA GLU A 66 -32.42 -6.70 74.49
C GLU A 66 -31.57 -7.97 74.37
N GLY A 67 -30.27 -7.91 74.60
CA GLY A 67 -29.34 -9.02 74.57
C GLY A 67 -28.67 -9.27 73.22
N GLU A 68 -29.01 -8.49 72.21
CA GLU A 68 -28.43 -8.59 70.92
C GLU A 68 -27.50 -7.39 70.53
N ILE A 69 -26.42 -7.65 69.82
CA ILE A 69 -25.61 -6.60 69.21
C ILE A 69 -26.46 -5.93 68.11
N LYS A 70 -26.74 -4.64 68.27
CA LYS A 70 -27.59 -3.89 67.36
C LYS A 70 -27.31 -2.40 67.49
N GLY A 71 -27.15 -1.68 66.38
CA GLY A 71 -26.77 -0.26 66.34
C GLY A 71 -25.33 -0.07 65.89
N GLN A 72 -24.67 0.95 66.40
CA GLN A 72 -23.29 1.24 66.08
C GLN A 72 -22.30 0.47 66.95
N GLY A 73 -21.18 0.01 66.32
CA GLY A 73 -20.16 -0.68 67.06
C GLY A 73 -18.89 -0.97 66.33
N VAL A 74 -17.91 -1.45 67.07
CA VAL A 74 -16.60 -1.90 66.53
C VAL A 74 -16.42 -3.37 66.94
N ALA A 75 -16.20 -4.22 65.96
CA ALA A 75 -15.82 -5.62 66.13
C ALA A 75 -14.36 -5.86 65.69
N ARG A 76 -13.58 -6.45 66.66
CA ARG A 76 -12.23 -6.97 66.38
C ARG A 76 -12.31 -8.48 66.22
N PHE A 77 -11.89 -8.99 65.08
CA PHE A 77 -11.96 -10.42 64.82
C PHE A 77 -10.64 -11.12 65.17
N PRO A 78 -10.67 -12.42 65.47
CA PRO A 78 -9.48 -13.19 65.86
C PRO A 78 -8.36 -13.18 64.79
N ASN A 79 -8.71 -13.00 63.52
CA ASN A 79 -7.78 -12.91 62.42
C ASN A 79 -7.09 -11.52 62.30
N GLY A 80 -7.38 -10.56 63.21
CA GLY A 80 -6.84 -9.22 63.19
C GLY A 80 -7.64 -8.19 62.39
N SER A 81 -8.71 -8.59 61.72
CA SER A 81 -9.60 -7.65 61.03
C SER A 81 -10.42 -6.84 62.00
N VAL A 82 -10.74 -5.59 61.64
CA VAL A 82 -11.56 -4.68 62.46
C VAL A 82 -12.71 -4.15 61.62
N TYR A 83 -13.93 -4.37 62.10
CA TYR A 83 -15.13 -3.78 61.51
C TYR A 83 -15.66 -2.66 62.41
N GLU A 84 -16.03 -1.54 61.78
CA GLU A 84 -16.66 -0.38 62.44
C GLU A 84 -17.89 0.02 61.63
N GLY A 85 -19.08 0.01 62.24
CA GLY A 85 -20.33 0.32 61.54
C GLY A 85 -21.57 -0.19 62.24
N GLN A 86 -22.62 -0.31 61.42
CA GLN A 86 -23.94 -0.75 61.88
C GLN A 86 -24.00 -2.26 62.05
N PHE A 87 -24.75 -2.69 63.05
CA PHE A 87 -25.04 -4.09 63.37
C PHE A 87 -26.56 -4.30 63.54
N ALA A 88 -27.01 -5.47 63.08
CA ALA A 88 -28.31 -6.00 63.35
C ALA A 88 -28.20 -7.51 63.61
N GLN A 89 -28.87 -8.01 64.69
CA GLN A 89 -28.84 -9.43 65.00
C GLN A 89 -27.43 -10.01 65.13
N GLY A 90 -26.50 -9.26 65.73
CA GLY A 90 -25.12 -9.69 65.91
C GLY A 90 -24.25 -9.70 64.68
N LYS A 91 -24.73 -9.20 63.51
CA LYS A 91 -24.02 -9.18 62.24
C LYS A 91 -23.85 -7.76 61.72
N PRO A 92 -22.78 -7.46 60.98
CA PRO A 92 -22.68 -6.25 60.15
C PRO A 92 -23.91 -6.05 59.27
N GLU A 93 -24.50 -4.86 59.33
CA GLU A 93 -25.69 -4.47 58.58
C GLU A 93 -25.64 -2.99 58.26
N GLY A 94 -26.22 -2.54 57.15
CA GLY A 94 -26.20 -1.13 56.78
C GLY A 94 -24.83 -0.63 56.36
N MET A 95 -24.45 0.58 56.75
CA MET A 95 -23.15 1.18 56.42
C MET A 95 -22.08 0.77 57.43
N GLY A 96 -20.92 0.37 56.93
CA GLY A 96 -19.78 0.02 57.77
C GLY A 96 -18.46 -0.09 56.99
N LYS A 97 -17.37 -0.03 57.75
CA LYS A 97 -16.01 -0.15 57.29
C LYS A 97 -15.32 -1.35 57.91
N ILE A 98 -14.68 -2.16 57.10
CA ILE A 98 -13.75 -3.19 57.60
C ILE A 98 -12.34 -2.85 57.20
N THR A 99 -11.38 -3.03 58.11
CA THR A 99 -9.96 -3.10 57.80
C THR A 99 -9.53 -4.55 57.99
N PHE A 100 -9.07 -5.17 56.95
CA PHE A 100 -8.61 -6.55 56.96
C PHE A 100 -7.20 -6.66 57.60
N ALA A 101 -6.83 -7.85 58.03
CA ALA A 101 -5.53 -8.09 58.67
C ALA A 101 -4.32 -7.81 57.74
N ASP A 102 -4.49 -7.91 56.44
CA ASP A 102 -3.47 -7.61 55.42
C ASP A 102 -3.35 -6.11 55.07
N GLY A 103 -4.18 -5.27 55.76
CA GLY A 103 -4.22 -3.82 55.54
C GLY A 103 -5.20 -3.37 54.45
N GLY A 104 -5.84 -4.29 53.76
CA GLY A 104 -6.94 -3.97 52.84
C GLY A 104 -8.15 -3.38 53.61
N THR A 105 -8.98 -2.59 52.90
CA THR A 105 -10.18 -1.98 53.48
C THR A 105 -11.39 -2.13 52.58
N TYR A 106 -12.57 -2.20 53.19
CA TYR A 106 -13.84 -1.99 52.49
C TYR A 106 -14.70 -1.04 53.30
N GLU A 107 -15.32 -0.07 52.66
CA GLU A 107 -16.26 0.87 53.22
C GLU A 107 -17.50 0.94 52.34
N GLY A 108 -18.67 0.58 52.86
CA GLY A 108 -19.90 0.51 52.11
C GLY A 108 -21.01 -0.25 52.79
N THR A 109 -21.94 -0.78 51.99
CA THR A 109 -23.16 -1.43 52.46
C THR A 109 -22.93 -2.89 52.84
N TRP A 110 -23.54 -3.30 53.97
CA TRP A 110 -23.54 -4.65 54.50
C TRP A 110 -24.97 -5.17 54.64
N ARG A 111 -25.16 -6.46 54.42
CA ARG A 111 -26.41 -7.16 54.70
C ARG A 111 -26.11 -8.57 55.22
N ASP A 112 -26.71 -8.94 56.34
CA ASP A 112 -26.49 -10.26 56.97
C ASP A 112 -25.00 -10.62 57.13
N GLY A 113 -24.12 -9.67 57.46
CA GLY A 113 -22.70 -9.87 57.65
C GLY A 113 -21.91 -9.97 56.32
N LYS A 114 -22.53 -9.71 55.17
CA LYS A 114 -21.89 -9.77 53.85
C LYS A 114 -21.84 -8.41 53.21
N ILE A 115 -20.73 -8.12 52.55
CA ILE A 115 -20.55 -6.96 51.67
C ILE A 115 -21.54 -7.05 50.51
N THR A 116 -22.33 -5.99 50.28
CA THR A 116 -23.31 -5.87 49.19
C THR A 116 -23.55 -4.40 48.84
N GLY A 117 -24.32 -4.12 47.79
CA GLY A 117 -24.62 -2.74 47.36
C GLY A 117 -23.39 -1.93 47.02
N GLU A 118 -23.45 -0.62 47.21
CA GLU A 118 -22.37 0.29 46.84
C GLU A 118 -21.27 0.34 47.92
N GLY A 119 -20.02 0.43 47.47
CA GLY A 119 -18.88 0.55 48.38
C GLY A 119 -17.55 0.77 47.70
N VAL A 120 -16.53 1.00 48.51
CA VAL A 120 -15.15 1.19 48.10
C VAL A 120 -14.28 0.13 48.78
N ALA A 121 -13.59 -0.67 47.97
CA ALA A 121 -12.54 -1.59 48.44
C ALA A 121 -11.17 -1.06 48.08
N VAL A 122 -10.23 -1.10 49.01
CA VAL A 122 -8.80 -0.87 48.76
C VAL A 122 -8.07 -2.13 49.19
N TYR A 123 -7.45 -2.80 48.25
CA TYR A 123 -6.74 -4.06 48.53
C TYR A 123 -5.30 -3.79 49.00
N ALA A 124 -4.69 -4.73 49.68
CA ALA A 124 -3.34 -4.63 50.23
C ALA A 124 -2.26 -4.32 49.16
N ASN A 125 -2.49 -4.72 47.90
CA ASN A 125 -1.62 -4.42 46.76
C ASN A 125 -1.86 -3.03 46.16
N GLY A 126 -2.71 -2.20 46.78
CA GLY A 126 -3.03 -0.85 46.32
C GLY A 126 -4.11 -0.76 45.20
N VAL A 127 -4.67 -1.88 44.78
CA VAL A 127 -5.81 -1.86 43.85
C VAL A 127 -7.01 -1.28 44.59
N ARG A 128 -7.73 -0.36 43.97
CA ARG A 128 -8.95 0.27 44.46
C ARG A 128 -10.11 -0.08 43.55
N TYR A 129 -11.21 -0.53 44.14
CA TYR A 129 -12.49 -0.72 43.43
C TYR A 129 -13.56 0.16 44.12
N GLU A 130 -14.33 0.87 43.29
CA GLU A 130 -15.48 1.66 43.72
C GLU A 130 -16.67 1.29 42.84
N GLY A 131 -17.73 0.77 43.44
CA GLY A 131 -18.91 0.31 42.72
C GLY A 131 -19.76 -0.65 43.52
N SER A 132 -20.61 -1.34 42.78
CA SER A 132 -21.56 -2.29 43.41
C SER A 132 -20.90 -3.62 43.77
N PHE A 133 -21.38 -4.21 44.85
CA PHE A 133 -20.99 -5.54 45.32
C PHE A 133 -22.20 -6.45 45.47
N ARG A 134 -21.99 -7.74 45.29
CA ARG A 134 -22.95 -8.79 45.58
C ARG A 134 -22.23 -9.97 46.24
N ASN A 135 -22.59 -10.28 47.48
CA ASN A 135 -21.94 -11.34 48.27
C ASN A 135 -20.40 -11.22 48.26
N ALA A 136 -19.89 -10.02 48.53
CA ALA A 136 -18.47 -9.69 48.53
C ALA A 136 -17.74 -9.82 47.16
N LEU A 137 -18.45 -10.01 46.05
CA LEU A 137 -17.92 -9.99 44.68
C LEU A 137 -18.31 -8.67 44.02
N HIS A 138 -17.42 -8.13 43.17
CA HIS A 138 -17.74 -7.01 42.30
C HIS A 138 -18.96 -7.37 41.44
N HIS A 139 -19.93 -6.49 41.34
CA HIS A 139 -21.16 -6.74 40.58
C HIS A 139 -21.78 -5.41 40.14
N GLY A 140 -22.48 -5.39 38.99
CA GLY A 140 -23.03 -4.13 38.46
C GLY A 140 -21.98 -3.19 37.95
N GLN A 141 -22.20 -1.89 38.06
CA GLN A 141 -21.23 -0.88 37.60
C GLN A 141 -20.14 -0.67 38.66
N GLY A 142 -18.90 -0.49 38.18
CA GLY A 142 -17.79 -0.22 39.08
C GLY A 142 -16.50 0.13 38.38
N VAL A 143 -15.71 0.98 39.07
CA VAL A 143 -14.41 1.43 38.61
C VAL A 143 -13.30 0.75 39.40
N MET A 144 -12.41 0.07 38.73
CA MET A 144 -11.19 -0.50 39.32
C MET A 144 -9.98 0.29 38.85
N THR A 145 -9.12 0.70 39.76
CA THR A 145 -7.83 1.33 39.48
C THR A 145 -6.71 0.56 40.15
N ASN A 146 -5.59 0.45 39.50
CA ASN A 146 -4.40 -0.12 40.12
C ASN A 146 -3.23 0.88 40.14
N PRO A 147 -2.21 0.65 40.98
CA PRO A 147 -1.07 1.56 41.10
C PRO A 147 -0.24 1.75 39.86
N SER A 148 -0.36 0.84 38.84
CA SER A 148 0.33 0.98 37.56
C SER A 148 -0.31 2.02 36.64
N GLY A 149 -1.50 2.54 37.00
CA GLY A 149 -2.28 3.46 36.18
C GLY A 149 -3.36 2.77 35.34
N TYR A 150 -3.52 1.45 35.43
CA TYR A 150 -4.63 0.75 34.79
C TYR A 150 -5.95 1.15 35.44
N VAL A 151 -6.94 1.51 34.61
CA VAL A 151 -8.32 1.82 35.02
C VAL A 151 -9.29 0.99 34.19
N TYR A 152 -10.21 0.31 34.87
CA TYR A 152 -11.37 -0.32 34.24
C TYR A 152 -12.62 0.37 34.79
N ASP A 153 -13.43 0.93 33.92
CA ASP A 153 -14.74 1.52 34.24
C ASP A 153 -15.80 0.80 33.44
N GLY A 154 -16.62 -0.01 34.08
CA GLY A 154 -17.58 -0.84 33.36
C GLY A 154 -18.38 -1.79 34.23
N THR A 155 -19.04 -2.72 33.56
CA THR A 155 -19.91 -3.71 34.19
C THR A 155 -19.13 -4.89 34.77
N TRP A 156 -19.60 -5.42 35.89
CA TRP A 156 -19.08 -6.59 36.57
C TRP A 156 -20.19 -7.60 36.84
N VAL A 157 -19.93 -8.88 36.66
CA VAL A 157 -20.84 -9.97 36.99
C VAL A 157 -20.11 -11.00 37.82
N ASN A 158 -20.47 -11.07 39.11
CA ASN A 158 -19.88 -12.02 40.10
C ASN A 158 -18.34 -12.03 40.12
N GLY A 159 -17.73 -10.87 40.05
CA GLY A 159 -16.27 -10.69 40.08
C GLY A 159 -15.56 -10.67 38.71
N THR A 160 -16.29 -10.96 37.64
CA THR A 160 -15.76 -10.94 36.27
C THR A 160 -16.16 -9.66 35.54
N LYS A 161 -15.26 -9.10 34.75
CA LYS A 161 -15.54 -7.96 33.89
C LYS A 161 -16.41 -8.40 32.71
N GLU A 162 -17.52 -7.69 32.49
CA GLU A 162 -18.52 -8.03 31.49
C GLU A 162 -19.17 -6.78 30.88
N GLY A 163 -19.71 -6.89 29.66
CA GLY A 163 -20.49 -5.83 29.03
C GLY A 163 -19.67 -4.65 28.53
N GLU A 164 -20.28 -3.48 28.42
CA GLU A 164 -19.61 -2.27 27.94
C GLU A 164 -18.67 -1.71 29.02
N ALA A 165 -17.48 -1.29 28.58
CA ALA A 165 -16.46 -0.75 29.49
C ALA A 165 -15.55 0.26 28.78
N SER A 166 -14.94 1.13 29.58
CA SER A 166 -13.77 1.93 29.23
C SER A 166 -12.56 1.40 30.01
N ILE A 167 -11.48 1.11 29.29
CA ILE A 167 -10.22 0.62 29.88
C ILE A 167 -9.11 1.59 29.52
N THR A 168 -8.51 2.21 30.56
CA THR A 168 -7.26 2.96 30.37
C THR A 168 -6.09 2.08 30.77
N TYR A 169 -5.13 1.93 29.89
CA TYR A 169 -3.92 1.16 30.13
C TYR A 169 -2.78 2.04 30.68
N PRO A 170 -1.74 1.45 31.30
CA PRO A 170 -0.62 2.19 31.89
C PRO A 170 0.17 3.03 30.89
N ASP A 171 0.18 2.67 29.62
CA ASP A 171 0.81 3.39 28.52
C ASP A 171 0.00 4.61 28.05
N GLY A 172 -1.22 4.78 28.60
CA GLY A 172 -2.14 5.86 28.25
C GLY A 172 -3.08 5.50 27.10
N SER A 173 -3.01 4.30 26.53
CA SER A 173 -4.01 3.85 25.56
C SER A 173 -5.36 3.64 26.23
N VAL A 174 -6.44 3.85 25.46
CA VAL A 174 -7.82 3.73 25.95
C VAL A 174 -8.60 2.81 25.02
N TYR A 175 -9.23 1.79 25.61
CA TYR A 175 -10.21 0.95 24.95
C TYR A 175 -11.61 1.33 25.41
N GLU A 176 -12.53 1.49 24.48
CA GLU A 176 -13.96 1.67 24.74
C GLU A 176 -14.74 0.63 23.93
N GLY A 177 -15.47 -0.25 24.60
CA GLY A 177 -16.23 -1.31 23.94
C GLY A 177 -16.64 -2.45 24.84
N LYS A 178 -17.08 -3.54 24.19
CA LYS A 178 -17.56 -4.71 24.89
C LYS A 178 -16.40 -5.54 25.48
N VAL A 179 -16.62 -6.02 26.68
CA VAL A 179 -15.75 -6.96 27.40
C VAL A 179 -16.57 -8.21 27.75
N GLN A 180 -16.01 -9.39 27.59
CA GLN A 180 -16.60 -10.66 27.98
C GLN A 180 -15.54 -11.52 28.67
N GLU A 181 -15.88 -12.10 29.82
CA GLU A 181 -14.96 -12.91 30.64
C GLU A 181 -13.61 -12.23 30.95
N GLY A 182 -13.59 -10.88 30.96
CA GLY A 182 -12.41 -10.07 31.23
C GLY A 182 -11.61 -9.65 30.02
N GLU A 183 -11.89 -10.20 28.84
CA GLU A 183 -11.22 -9.93 27.56
C GLU A 183 -12.07 -9.01 26.67
N ARG A 184 -11.41 -8.26 25.76
CA ARG A 184 -12.09 -7.44 24.76
C ARG A 184 -12.80 -8.36 23.77
N GLU A 185 -14.08 -8.11 23.51
CA GLU A 185 -14.92 -8.95 22.66
C GLU A 185 -15.94 -8.12 21.88
N GLY A 186 -16.27 -8.54 20.64
CA GLY A 186 -17.23 -7.84 19.82
C GLY A 186 -16.72 -6.48 19.32
N ARG A 187 -17.55 -5.45 19.27
CA ARG A 187 -17.14 -4.12 18.80
C ARG A 187 -16.46 -3.30 19.90
N GLY A 188 -15.40 -2.60 19.50
CA GLY A 188 -14.71 -1.67 20.40
C GLY A 188 -13.73 -0.77 19.65
N THR A 189 -13.38 0.34 20.29
CA THR A 189 -12.42 1.32 19.82
C THR A 189 -11.20 1.33 20.72
N LEU A 190 -10.02 1.24 20.15
CA LEU A 190 -8.73 1.44 20.83
C LEU A 190 -8.10 2.72 20.31
N THR A 191 -7.78 3.64 21.23
CA THR A 191 -7.04 4.86 20.94
C THR A 191 -5.69 4.81 21.63
N MET A 192 -4.62 4.93 20.89
CA MET A 192 -3.26 4.96 21.41
C MET A 192 -2.75 6.40 21.61
N PRO A 193 -1.80 6.63 22.53
CA PRO A 193 -1.28 7.98 22.83
C PRO A 193 -0.56 8.64 21.64
N ASP A 194 -0.02 7.85 20.71
CA ASP A 194 0.63 8.34 19.50
C ASP A 194 -0.36 8.79 18.43
N GLY A 195 -1.67 8.55 18.65
CA GLY A 195 -2.74 8.94 17.73
C GLY A 195 -3.26 7.82 16.84
N LEU A 196 -2.73 6.59 16.95
CA LEU A 196 -3.33 5.43 16.29
C LEU A 196 -4.71 5.16 16.89
N VAL A 197 -5.71 4.96 16.01
CA VAL A 197 -7.07 4.60 16.40
C VAL A 197 -7.49 3.35 15.62
N TYR A 198 -7.94 2.33 16.34
CA TYR A 198 -8.63 1.20 15.77
C TYR A 198 -10.09 1.19 16.20
N GLU A 199 -11.01 1.06 15.25
CA GLU A 199 -12.43 0.87 15.50
C GLU A 199 -12.90 -0.38 14.73
N GLY A 200 -13.32 -1.42 15.43
CA GLY A 200 -13.70 -2.67 14.79
C GLY A 200 -14.01 -3.80 15.74
N THR A 201 -13.88 -5.03 15.24
CA THR A 201 -14.19 -6.25 15.97
C THR A 201 -12.98 -6.78 16.74
N TRP A 202 -13.27 -7.33 17.90
CA TRP A 202 -12.34 -7.96 18.82
C TRP A 202 -12.80 -9.39 19.12
N HIS A 203 -11.87 -10.30 19.20
CA HIS A 203 -12.11 -11.69 19.62
C HIS A 203 -10.97 -12.15 20.52
N ASP A 204 -11.34 -12.69 21.72
CA ASP A 204 -10.38 -13.15 22.73
C ASP A 204 -9.25 -12.13 23.02
N GLY A 205 -9.61 -10.86 23.18
CA GLY A 205 -8.68 -9.78 23.49
C GLY A 205 -7.84 -9.29 22.32
N GLN A 206 -7.98 -9.84 21.10
CA GLN A 206 -7.23 -9.48 19.91
C GLN A 206 -8.11 -8.76 18.89
N ILE A 207 -7.50 -7.92 18.07
CA ILE A 207 -8.14 -7.35 16.87
C ILE A 207 -8.31 -8.48 15.87
N ASP A 208 -9.56 -8.84 15.56
CA ASP A 208 -9.90 -9.89 14.62
C ASP A 208 -11.27 -9.59 13.97
N GLY A 209 -11.36 -9.68 12.65
CA GLY A 209 -12.56 -9.40 11.87
C GLY A 209 -12.47 -8.09 11.06
N ILE A 210 -13.55 -7.33 10.98
CA ILE A 210 -13.62 -6.12 10.14
C ILE A 210 -13.45 -4.87 11.02
N GLY A 211 -12.62 -3.92 10.54
CA GLY A 211 -12.40 -2.67 11.25
C GLY A 211 -11.77 -1.57 10.41
N THR A 212 -11.70 -0.41 11.02
CA THR A 212 -11.00 0.77 10.52
C THR A 212 -9.79 1.05 11.39
N LEU A 213 -8.62 1.16 10.77
CA LEU A 213 -7.37 1.53 11.42
C LEU A 213 -6.92 2.89 10.90
N THR A 214 -6.95 3.91 11.73
CA THR A 214 -6.42 5.24 11.41
C THR A 214 -5.04 5.39 12.02
N GLN A 215 -4.05 5.62 11.19
CA GLN A 215 -2.67 5.80 11.63
C GLN A 215 -2.35 7.26 12.00
N PRO A 216 -1.34 7.53 12.82
CA PRO A 216 -0.95 8.89 13.20
C PRO A 216 -0.56 9.80 12.05
N ASN A 217 -0.06 9.23 10.95
CA ASN A 217 0.29 9.95 9.72
C ASN A 217 -0.92 10.35 8.87
N GLY A 218 -2.12 9.86 9.22
CA GLY A 218 -3.38 10.12 8.52
C GLY A 218 -3.77 9.04 7.50
N ASP A 219 -3.01 7.95 7.38
CA ASP A 219 -3.42 6.81 6.57
C ASP A 219 -4.61 6.10 7.25
N VAL A 220 -5.58 5.67 6.45
CA VAL A 220 -6.76 4.96 6.92
C VAL A 220 -6.86 3.63 6.19
N TYR A 221 -6.91 2.54 6.95
CA TYR A 221 -7.25 1.21 6.46
C TYR A 221 -8.68 0.84 6.87
N GLU A 222 -9.46 0.33 5.95
CA GLU A 222 -10.80 -0.21 6.16
C GLU A 222 -10.85 -1.63 5.57
N GLY A 223 -11.04 -2.64 6.39
CA GLY A 223 -11.04 -4.01 5.88
C GLY A 223 -10.91 -5.10 6.93
N ALA A 224 -10.56 -6.29 6.48
CA ALA A 224 -10.35 -7.46 7.31
C ALA A 224 -9.00 -7.39 8.02
N LEU A 225 -9.02 -7.75 9.31
CA LEU A 225 -7.83 -7.92 10.13
C LEU A 225 -7.86 -9.28 10.80
N SER A 226 -6.71 -9.90 10.95
CA SER A 226 -6.53 -11.10 11.73
C SER A 226 -5.34 -10.94 12.67
N GLN A 227 -5.54 -11.16 13.97
CA GLN A 227 -4.51 -10.98 15.00
C GLN A 227 -3.81 -9.60 14.94
N GLY A 228 -4.58 -8.56 14.59
CA GLY A 228 -4.12 -7.18 14.49
C GLY A 228 -3.36 -6.83 13.21
N ARG A 229 -3.25 -7.75 12.24
CA ARG A 229 -2.64 -7.53 10.92
C ARG A 229 -3.71 -7.46 9.85
N ARG A 230 -3.48 -6.69 8.79
CA ARG A 230 -4.34 -6.67 7.61
C ARG A 230 -4.25 -8.03 6.93
N ASP A 231 -5.39 -8.71 6.81
CA ASP A 231 -5.47 -10.05 6.22
C ASP A 231 -6.88 -10.23 5.62
N GLY A 232 -6.96 -10.51 4.32
CA GLY A 232 -8.18 -10.51 3.53
C GLY A 232 -8.43 -9.23 2.76
N GLN A 233 -9.67 -8.95 2.38
CA GLN A 233 -10.02 -7.77 1.59
C GLN A 233 -9.97 -6.49 2.42
N GLY A 234 -9.38 -5.43 1.82
CA GLY A 234 -9.28 -4.14 2.47
C GLY A 234 -8.95 -3.00 1.53
N LYS A 235 -9.16 -1.79 2.04
CA LYS A 235 -8.87 -0.54 1.37
C LYS A 235 -7.96 0.32 2.24
N VAL A 236 -6.88 0.82 1.68
CA VAL A 236 -6.04 1.85 2.29
C VAL A 236 -6.26 3.17 1.56
N THR A 237 -6.56 4.21 2.31
CA THR A 237 -6.49 5.60 1.84
C THR A 237 -5.30 6.25 2.51
N TYR A 238 -4.29 6.58 1.73
CA TYR A 238 -3.07 7.22 2.22
C TYR A 238 -3.27 8.72 2.43
N ALA A 239 -2.51 9.31 3.34
CA ALA A 239 -2.60 10.73 3.66
C ALA A 239 -2.26 11.66 2.47
N ASN A 240 -1.49 11.18 1.51
CA ASN A 240 -1.18 11.89 0.27
C ASN A 240 -2.32 11.83 -0.78
N GLY A 241 -3.38 11.08 -0.49
CA GLY A 241 -4.54 10.90 -1.36
C GLY A 241 -4.49 9.67 -2.27
N ASP A 242 -3.44 8.86 -2.22
CA ASP A 242 -3.39 7.57 -2.90
C ASP A 242 -4.39 6.60 -2.28
N VAL A 243 -4.88 5.66 -3.06
CA VAL A 243 -5.80 4.62 -2.61
C VAL A 243 -5.34 3.26 -3.12
N TYR A 244 -5.32 2.27 -2.24
CA TYR A 244 -5.23 0.87 -2.62
C TYR A 244 -6.48 0.12 -2.17
N GLU A 245 -7.04 -0.72 -3.03
CA GLU A 245 -8.17 -1.59 -2.71
C GLU A 245 -7.88 -2.99 -3.28
N GLY A 246 -7.83 -4.00 -2.41
CA GLY A 246 -7.48 -5.36 -2.81
C GLY A 246 -7.24 -6.29 -1.63
N GLU A 247 -6.58 -7.40 -1.91
CA GLU A 247 -6.24 -8.41 -0.91
C GLU A 247 -4.99 -8.04 -0.11
N PHE A 248 -4.97 -8.48 1.14
CA PHE A 248 -3.83 -8.41 2.05
C PHE A 248 -3.57 -9.78 2.66
N VAL A 249 -2.31 -10.11 2.83
CA VAL A 249 -1.83 -11.24 3.63
C VAL A 249 -0.69 -10.74 4.50
N ASP A 250 -0.83 -10.90 5.83
CA ASP A 250 0.19 -10.48 6.79
C ASP A 250 0.71 -9.06 6.56
N ASP A 251 -0.22 -8.07 6.45
CA ASP A 251 0.04 -6.64 6.19
C ASP A 251 0.57 -6.28 4.79
N ARG A 252 0.79 -7.23 3.90
CA ARG A 252 1.26 -7.01 2.53
C ARG A 252 0.13 -7.12 1.53
N ARG A 253 0.20 -6.31 0.47
CA ARG A 253 -0.70 -6.44 -0.69
C ARG A 253 -0.43 -7.78 -1.35
N GLU A 254 -1.50 -8.51 -1.70
CA GLU A 254 -1.45 -9.84 -2.28
C GLU A 254 -2.62 -10.01 -3.26
N GLY A 255 -2.53 -11.00 -4.17
CA GLY A 255 -3.63 -11.34 -5.07
C GLY A 255 -4.04 -10.21 -6.00
N GLN A 256 -5.33 -10.00 -6.18
CA GLN A 256 -5.85 -8.95 -7.05
C GLN A 256 -6.04 -7.64 -6.28
N GLY A 257 -5.61 -6.52 -6.90
CA GLY A 257 -5.79 -5.22 -6.29
C GLY A 257 -5.70 -4.07 -7.28
N THR A 258 -6.30 -2.95 -6.89
CA THR A 258 -6.26 -1.68 -7.61
C THR A 258 -5.53 -0.64 -6.76
N PHE A 259 -4.55 0.03 -7.37
CA PHE A 259 -3.92 1.22 -6.80
C PHE A 259 -4.27 2.44 -7.63
N ILE A 260 -4.62 3.54 -6.98
CA ILE A 260 -4.92 4.83 -7.61
C ILE A 260 -4.07 5.88 -6.93
N GLY A 261 -3.15 6.47 -7.66
CA GLY A 261 -2.35 7.60 -7.23
C GLY A 261 -3.12 8.93 -7.29
N ALA A 262 -2.82 9.83 -6.39
CA ALA A 262 -3.39 11.18 -6.38
C ALA A 262 -3.01 12.00 -7.62
N ASP A 263 -1.95 11.61 -8.31
CA ASP A 263 -1.50 12.19 -9.58
C ASP A 263 -2.25 11.67 -10.81
N GLY A 264 -3.16 10.70 -10.63
CA GLY A 264 -3.92 10.06 -11.71
C GLY A 264 -3.32 8.74 -12.21
N TYR A 265 -2.18 8.28 -11.66
CA TYR A 265 -1.69 6.93 -11.90
C TYR A 265 -2.72 5.90 -11.43
N ARG A 266 -2.98 4.86 -12.23
CA ARG A 266 -3.86 3.76 -11.85
C ARG A 266 -3.23 2.44 -12.27
N TYR A 267 -3.14 1.52 -11.33
CA TYR A 267 -2.79 0.12 -11.59
C TYR A 267 -3.96 -0.78 -11.20
N GLU A 268 -4.23 -1.80 -12.00
CA GLU A 268 -5.19 -2.86 -11.71
C GLU A 268 -4.59 -4.20 -12.14
N GLY A 269 -4.37 -5.11 -11.21
CA GLY A 269 -3.71 -6.39 -11.52
C GLY A 269 -3.25 -7.15 -10.29
N GLN A 270 -2.25 -8.00 -10.50
CA GLN A 270 -1.72 -8.93 -9.52
C GLN A 270 -0.66 -8.28 -8.62
N TRP A 271 -0.68 -8.66 -7.36
CA TRP A 271 0.26 -8.27 -6.33
C TRP A 271 0.83 -9.51 -5.66
N GLU A 272 2.11 -9.52 -5.39
CA GLU A 272 2.79 -10.55 -4.61
C GLU A 272 3.75 -9.89 -3.62
N ALA A 273 3.60 -10.25 -2.34
CA ALA A 273 4.45 -9.74 -1.25
C ALA A 273 4.58 -8.20 -1.17
N GLY A 274 3.56 -7.46 -1.65
CA GLY A 274 3.50 -6.00 -1.64
C GLY A 274 3.96 -5.32 -2.93
N GLN A 275 4.48 -6.06 -3.91
CA GLN A 275 4.93 -5.58 -5.21
C GLN A 275 3.93 -5.93 -6.32
N ILE A 276 3.96 -5.16 -7.39
CA ILE A 276 3.23 -5.47 -8.62
C ILE A 276 3.96 -6.63 -9.31
N GLU A 277 3.24 -7.73 -9.55
CA GLU A 277 3.72 -8.95 -10.21
C GLU A 277 2.65 -9.50 -11.16
N GLY A 278 3.09 -10.30 -12.17
CA GLY A 278 2.18 -10.98 -13.08
C GLY A 278 1.43 -10.04 -14.03
N GLN A 279 0.19 -10.37 -14.35
CA GLN A 279 -0.61 -9.62 -15.33
C GLN A 279 -1.30 -8.40 -14.69
N GLY A 280 -1.25 -7.26 -15.39
CA GLY A 280 -1.91 -6.05 -14.95
C GLY A 280 -2.07 -4.99 -16.02
N THR A 281 -2.80 -3.95 -15.67
CA THR A 281 -3.03 -2.76 -16.49
C THR A 281 -2.61 -1.52 -15.71
N VAL A 282 -1.78 -0.69 -16.31
CA VAL A 282 -1.43 0.65 -15.82
C VAL A 282 -2.04 1.71 -16.72
N THR A 283 -2.69 2.69 -16.11
CA THR A 283 -2.98 3.98 -16.75
C THR A 283 -2.06 5.02 -16.15
N TYR A 284 -1.23 5.63 -16.96
CA TYR A 284 -0.32 6.69 -16.53
C TYR A 284 -1.00 8.06 -16.47
N PRO A 285 -0.44 9.02 -15.72
CA PRO A 285 -1.01 10.38 -15.61
C PRO A 285 -1.13 11.13 -16.94
N ASP A 286 -0.29 10.80 -17.92
CA ASP A 286 -0.34 11.37 -19.27
C ASP A 286 -1.46 10.79 -20.14
N GLY A 287 -2.15 9.73 -19.65
CA GLY A 287 -3.21 9.02 -20.35
C GLY A 287 -2.73 7.81 -21.15
N SER A 288 -1.44 7.49 -21.13
CA SER A 288 -0.92 6.24 -21.71
C SER A 288 -1.45 5.04 -20.92
N VAL A 289 -1.71 3.93 -21.61
CA VAL A 289 -2.19 2.69 -21.01
C VAL A 289 -1.26 1.55 -21.37
N TYR A 290 -0.70 0.89 -20.37
CA TYR A 290 0.06 -0.34 -20.51
C TYR A 290 -0.78 -1.54 -20.03
N GLU A 291 -0.79 -2.61 -20.81
CA GLU A 291 -1.42 -3.89 -20.51
C GLU A 291 -0.39 -5.00 -20.74
N GLY A 292 -0.03 -5.76 -19.71
CA GLY A 292 1.00 -6.80 -19.88
C GLY A 292 1.52 -7.36 -18.56
N GLU A 293 2.69 -7.98 -18.65
CA GLU A 293 3.37 -8.60 -17.53
C GLU A 293 4.19 -7.60 -16.73
N PHE A 294 4.28 -7.86 -15.42
CA PHE A 294 5.07 -7.10 -14.47
C PHE A 294 5.95 -8.02 -13.65
N SER A 295 7.11 -7.54 -13.27
CA SER A 295 7.96 -8.14 -12.26
C SER A 295 8.68 -7.05 -11.47
N GLY A 296 8.59 -7.11 -10.12
CA GLY A 296 9.22 -6.14 -9.24
C GLY A 296 8.78 -4.70 -9.49
N ASP A 297 7.46 -4.46 -9.66
CA ASP A 297 6.84 -3.16 -9.93
C ASP A 297 7.11 -2.58 -11.35
N LEU A 298 7.83 -3.29 -12.22
CA LEU A 298 8.21 -2.84 -13.56
C LEU A 298 7.54 -3.69 -14.64
N ALA A 299 7.21 -3.08 -15.79
CA ALA A 299 6.81 -3.81 -16.97
C ALA A 299 7.92 -4.79 -17.39
N ASN A 300 7.59 -6.07 -17.55
CA ASN A 300 8.54 -7.13 -17.87
C ASN A 300 7.83 -8.24 -18.65
N GLY A 301 8.51 -8.94 -19.56
CA GLY A 301 7.88 -9.94 -20.41
C GLY A 301 7.09 -9.32 -21.56
N GLU A 302 5.96 -9.91 -21.94
CA GLU A 302 5.13 -9.40 -23.03
C GLU A 302 4.15 -8.33 -22.56
N GLY A 303 4.07 -7.23 -23.32
CA GLY A 303 3.13 -6.15 -23.00
C GLY A 303 2.85 -5.21 -24.14
N LYS A 304 1.74 -4.48 -24.02
CA LYS A 304 1.29 -3.47 -24.96
C LYS A 304 1.11 -2.13 -24.27
N ILE A 305 1.68 -1.08 -24.84
CA ILE A 305 1.39 0.28 -24.46
C ILE A 305 0.63 1.00 -25.57
N THR A 306 -0.37 1.78 -25.18
CA THR A 306 -1.11 2.70 -26.05
C THR A 306 -0.91 4.11 -25.53
N TYR A 307 -0.39 4.98 -26.37
CA TYR A 307 -0.13 6.39 -26.04
C TYR A 307 -1.35 7.27 -26.35
N PRO A 308 -1.46 8.48 -25.75
CA PRO A 308 -2.59 9.38 -25.97
C PRO A 308 -2.77 9.83 -27.41
N ASP A 309 -1.70 9.86 -28.21
CA ASP A 309 -1.75 10.20 -29.64
C ASP A 309 -2.25 9.05 -30.51
N GLY A 310 -2.54 7.89 -29.93
CA GLY A 310 -2.96 6.66 -30.60
C GLY A 310 -1.82 5.78 -31.09
N SER A 311 -0.57 6.15 -30.85
CA SER A 311 0.58 5.27 -31.08
C SER A 311 0.51 4.05 -30.18
N THR A 312 1.03 2.92 -30.63
CA THR A 312 1.09 1.68 -29.83
C THR A 312 2.44 1.00 -29.97
N TYR A 313 2.86 0.33 -28.94
CA TYR A 313 3.90 -0.70 -29.00
C TYR A 313 3.35 -1.97 -28.37
N GLU A 314 3.64 -3.12 -28.97
CA GLU A 314 3.29 -4.45 -28.49
C GLU A 314 4.50 -5.38 -28.70
N GLY A 315 5.03 -5.96 -27.64
CA GLY A 315 6.23 -6.81 -27.67
C GLY A 315 6.91 -6.95 -26.33
N ASP A 316 8.21 -7.21 -26.37
CA ASP A 316 9.02 -7.54 -25.20
C ASP A 316 9.41 -6.31 -24.39
N TRP A 317 9.40 -6.48 -23.07
CA TRP A 317 9.80 -5.49 -22.06
C TRP A 317 10.79 -6.11 -21.08
N VAL A 318 11.78 -5.34 -20.69
CA VAL A 318 12.74 -5.70 -19.63
C VAL A 318 12.92 -4.51 -18.73
N ASP A 319 12.65 -4.71 -17.43
CA ASP A 319 12.81 -3.69 -16.36
C ASP A 319 12.20 -2.31 -16.73
N GLY A 320 10.99 -2.33 -17.31
CA GLY A 320 10.24 -1.12 -17.68
C GLY A 320 10.67 -0.48 -18.99
N VAL A 321 11.58 -1.10 -19.74
CA VAL A 321 12.09 -0.60 -21.02
C VAL A 321 11.68 -1.53 -22.15
N ILE A 322 11.27 -0.94 -23.31
CA ILE A 322 11.05 -1.69 -24.54
C ILE A 322 12.37 -2.32 -24.99
N GLU A 323 12.39 -3.65 -25.09
CA GLU A 323 13.56 -4.46 -25.45
C GLU A 323 13.10 -5.66 -26.27
N GLY A 324 14.00 -6.37 -26.99
CA GLY A 324 13.65 -7.60 -27.68
C GLY A 324 12.85 -7.40 -28.98
N GLN A 325 11.84 -8.23 -29.22
CA GLN A 325 11.02 -8.18 -30.44
C GLN A 325 9.69 -7.46 -30.19
N GLY A 326 9.26 -6.69 -31.19
CA GLY A 326 7.98 -6.00 -31.02
C GLY A 326 7.49 -5.33 -32.31
N ARG A 327 6.29 -4.75 -32.16
CA ARG A 327 5.60 -4.00 -33.20
C ARG A 327 5.18 -2.64 -32.67
N ALA A 328 5.70 -1.59 -33.33
CA ALA A 328 5.28 -0.21 -33.04
C ALA A 328 4.40 0.30 -34.20
N VAL A 329 3.29 0.96 -33.83
CA VAL A 329 2.43 1.70 -34.76
C VAL A 329 2.40 3.14 -34.31
N TYR A 330 2.84 4.04 -35.12
CA TYR A 330 2.91 5.46 -34.84
C TYR A 330 1.64 6.19 -35.28
N ALA A 331 1.33 7.31 -34.63
CA ALA A 331 0.12 8.11 -34.90
C ALA A 331 0.00 8.56 -36.38
N ASN A 332 1.13 8.75 -37.07
CA ASN A 332 1.18 9.09 -38.48
C ASN A 332 0.97 7.91 -39.42
N GLY A 333 0.72 6.70 -38.86
CA GLY A 333 0.51 5.47 -39.64
C GLY A 333 1.78 4.69 -40.03
N LEU A 334 2.95 5.14 -39.56
CA LEU A 334 4.19 4.39 -39.70
C LEU A 334 4.11 3.11 -38.83
N VAL A 335 4.60 1.99 -39.36
CA VAL A 335 4.65 0.71 -38.66
C VAL A 335 6.06 0.16 -38.67
N TYR A 336 6.58 -0.20 -37.51
CA TYR A 336 7.83 -0.94 -37.38
C TYR A 336 7.56 -2.30 -36.74
N GLU A 337 8.14 -3.35 -37.29
CA GLU A 337 8.12 -4.71 -36.77
C GLU A 337 9.54 -5.26 -36.74
N GLY A 338 10.07 -5.59 -35.56
CA GLY A 338 11.45 -6.06 -35.46
C GLY A 338 12.03 -5.92 -34.08
N GLY A 339 13.37 -5.91 -34.04
CA GLY A 339 14.12 -5.81 -32.79
C GLY A 339 14.13 -4.39 -32.20
N PHE A 340 14.14 -4.32 -30.90
CA PHE A 340 14.30 -3.09 -30.13
C PHE A 340 15.42 -3.24 -29.11
N ARG A 341 16.10 -2.15 -28.82
CA ARG A 341 17.06 -2.02 -27.74
C ARG A 341 16.99 -0.61 -27.16
N ASN A 342 16.77 -0.51 -25.83
CA ASN A 342 16.55 0.77 -25.16
C ASN A 342 15.50 1.64 -25.87
N ALA A 343 14.35 1.04 -26.20
CA ALA A 343 13.21 1.66 -26.89
C ALA A 343 13.54 2.22 -28.28
N ARG A 344 14.62 1.76 -28.93
CA ARG A 344 15.00 2.15 -30.31
C ARG A 344 15.04 0.92 -31.21
N ASN A 345 14.67 1.10 -32.48
CA ASN A 345 14.80 0.05 -33.48
C ASN A 345 16.24 -0.48 -33.51
N HIS A 346 16.42 -1.79 -33.43
CA HIS A 346 17.71 -2.43 -33.39
C HIS A 346 17.66 -3.85 -33.95
N GLY A 347 18.77 -4.33 -34.56
CA GLY A 347 18.80 -5.64 -35.17
C GLY A 347 17.99 -5.72 -36.45
N GLN A 348 17.36 -6.86 -36.73
CA GLN A 348 16.53 -7.02 -37.93
C GLN A 348 15.13 -6.43 -37.72
N GLY A 349 14.65 -5.70 -38.72
CA GLY A 349 13.31 -5.14 -38.67
C GLY A 349 12.79 -4.59 -39.97
N VAL A 350 11.48 -4.41 -40.01
CA VAL A 350 10.73 -3.90 -41.15
C VAL A 350 10.02 -2.61 -40.76
N MET A 351 10.28 -1.55 -41.49
CA MET A 351 9.56 -0.28 -41.39
C MET A 351 8.68 -0.09 -42.62
N THR A 352 7.39 0.16 -42.41
CA THR A 352 6.41 0.43 -43.46
C THR A 352 5.83 1.83 -43.27
N TYR A 353 5.90 2.65 -44.30
CA TYR A 353 5.38 4.01 -44.32
C TYR A 353 3.97 4.06 -44.94
N PRO A 354 3.15 5.03 -44.60
CA PRO A 354 1.79 5.16 -45.14
C PRO A 354 1.74 5.40 -46.67
N ASP A 355 2.79 6.01 -47.24
CA ASP A 355 2.92 6.27 -48.66
C ASP A 355 3.30 5.02 -49.47
N GLY A 356 3.60 3.90 -48.79
CA GLY A 356 4.01 2.64 -49.37
C GLY A 356 5.52 2.42 -49.41
N TYR A 357 6.35 3.37 -48.94
CA TYR A 357 7.77 3.10 -48.76
C TYR A 357 7.95 2.00 -47.72
N ARG A 358 8.84 1.06 -47.95
CA ARG A 358 9.13 -0.05 -47.02
C ARG A 358 10.64 -0.28 -46.98
N TYR A 359 11.18 -0.35 -45.73
CA TYR A 359 12.54 -0.80 -45.50
C TYR A 359 12.53 -2.11 -44.72
N GLU A 360 13.34 -3.06 -45.12
CA GLU A 360 13.56 -4.35 -44.49
C GLU A 360 15.07 -4.60 -44.36
N GLY A 361 15.59 -4.70 -43.15
CA GLY A 361 17.03 -4.87 -42.96
C GLY A 361 17.47 -4.62 -41.55
N GLU A 362 18.76 -4.34 -41.41
CA GLU A 362 19.40 -4.08 -40.15
C GLU A 362 19.16 -2.66 -39.65
N TRP A 363 19.04 -2.53 -38.34
CA TRP A 363 18.83 -1.29 -37.60
C TRP A 363 19.85 -1.17 -36.47
N GLN A 364 20.37 0.00 -36.23
CA GLN A 364 21.22 0.32 -35.10
C GLN A 364 20.81 1.65 -34.53
N ASP A 365 20.39 1.63 -33.21
CA ASP A 365 20.02 2.80 -32.40
C ASP A 365 18.99 3.73 -33.08
N GLY A 366 18.01 3.14 -33.77
CA GLY A 366 16.90 3.83 -34.44
C GLY A 366 17.16 4.17 -35.91
N GLN A 367 18.37 3.89 -36.46
CA GLN A 367 18.72 4.19 -37.83
C GLN A 367 18.92 2.92 -38.66
N ARG A 368 18.62 3.00 -39.95
CA ARG A 368 18.94 1.95 -40.95
C ARG A 368 20.46 1.73 -40.93
N HIS A 369 20.89 0.49 -40.84
CA HIS A 369 22.29 0.13 -40.75
C HIS A 369 22.53 -1.23 -41.41
N GLY A 370 23.78 -1.59 -41.70
CA GLY A 370 24.11 -2.89 -42.30
C GLY A 370 23.40 -3.18 -43.59
N GLN A 371 23.02 -4.42 -43.83
CA GLN A 371 22.35 -4.84 -45.06
C GLN A 371 20.84 -4.59 -45.01
N GLY A 372 20.30 -4.02 -46.09
CA GLY A 372 18.88 -3.75 -46.17
C GLY A 372 18.31 -3.66 -47.57
N ARG A 373 16.99 -3.73 -47.66
CA ARG A 373 16.17 -3.57 -48.85
C ARG A 373 15.20 -2.42 -48.62
N ALA A 374 15.26 -1.42 -49.50
CA ALA A 374 14.31 -0.31 -49.54
C ALA A 374 13.43 -0.45 -50.80
N THR A 375 12.12 -0.53 -50.62
CA THR A 375 11.13 -0.55 -51.72
C THR A 375 10.37 0.76 -51.68
N TYR A 376 10.37 1.45 -52.82
CA TYR A 376 9.74 2.76 -52.98
C TYR A 376 8.29 2.63 -53.49
N PRO A 377 7.46 3.67 -53.28
CA PRO A 377 6.05 3.65 -53.72
C PRO A 377 5.85 3.45 -55.22
N ASP A 378 6.80 3.88 -56.03
CA ASP A 378 6.79 3.72 -57.50
C ASP A 378 7.18 2.30 -57.98
N GLY A 379 7.56 1.41 -57.02
CA GLY A 379 8.06 0.06 -57.30
C GLY A 379 9.57 -0.01 -57.54
N SER A 380 10.30 1.08 -57.40
CA SER A 380 11.77 1.07 -57.37
C SER A 380 12.27 0.32 -56.11
N GLU A 381 13.44 -0.29 -56.22
CA GLU A 381 14.02 -1.08 -55.14
C GLU A 381 15.51 -0.82 -55.00
N TYR A 382 15.97 -0.62 -53.77
CA TYR A 382 17.40 -0.61 -53.46
C TYR A 382 17.71 -1.81 -52.56
N VAL A 383 18.80 -2.50 -52.82
CA VAL A 383 19.34 -3.59 -52.00
C VAL A 383 20.82 -3.33 -51.77
N GLY A 384 21.25 -3.17 -50.54
CA GLY A 384 22.65 -2.87 -50.26
C GLY A 384 22.89 -2.46 -48.82
N SER A 385 24.07 -1.86 -48.61
CA SER A 385 24.51 -1.42 -47.29
C SER A 385 23.95 -0.05 -46.93
N PHE A 386 23.73 0.16 -45.64
CA PHE A 386 23.32 1.41 -45.00
C PHE A 386 24.23 1.73 -43.82
N VAL A 387 24.56 2.99 -43.63
CA VAL A 387 25.23 3.52 -42.45
C VAL A 387 24.52 4.80 -42.03
N GLU A 388 24.14 4.90 -40.76
CA GLU A 388 23.44 6.07 -40.18
C GLU A 388 22.24 6.56 -41.02
N GLY A 389 21.49 5.61 -41.57
CA GLY A 389 20.27 5.88 -42.36
C GLY A 389 20.51 6.15 -43.84
N GLN A 390 21.74 6.31 -44.32
CA GLN A 390 22.08 6.57 -45.71
C GLN A 390 22.58 5.32 -46.40
N ARG A 391 22.40 5.25 -47.73
CA ARG A 391 23.01 4.22 -48.59
C ARG A 391 24.53 4.41 -48.60
N GLU A 392 25.26 3.37 -48.23
CA GLU A 392 26.72 3.44 -48.10
C GLU A 392 27.35 2.10 -48.46
N GLY A 393 28.51 2.12 -49.12
CA GLY A 393 29.18 0.92 -49.55
C GLY A 393 28.54 0.26 -50.78
N GLU A 394 28.53 -1.05 -50.86
CA GLU A 394 28.01 -1.79 -52.04
C GLU A 394 26.48 -1.85 -52.05
N GLY A 395 25.87 -1.55 -53.21
CA GLY A 395 24.43 -1.63 -53.37
C GLY A 395 23.96 -1.65 -54.84
N GLU A 396 22.72 -2.11 -55.01
CA GLU A 396 22.03 -2.14 -56.31
C GLU A 396 20.69 -1.43 -56.18
N ILE A 397 20.43 -0.49 -57.12
CA ILE A 397 19.11 0.11 -57.27
C ILE A 397 18.50 -0.32 -58.62
N ALA A 398 17.20 -0.68 -58.57
CA ALA A 398 16.39 -0.93 -59.73
C ALA A 398 15.19 0.03 -59.71
N MET A 399 15.15 1.00 -60.64
CA MET A 399 14.07 1.99 -60.69
C MET A 399 12.91 1.47 -61.57
N ALA A 400 11.70 1.89 -61.27
CA ALA A 400 10.51 1.60 -62.06
C ALA A 400 10.60 2.11 -63.50
N SER A 401 11.40 3.15 -63.73
CA SER A 401 11.73 3.68 -65.06
C SER A 401 12.52 2.70 -65.94
N GLY A 402 13.05 1.62 -65.35
CA GLY A 402 13.94 0.65 -66.03
C GLY A 402 15.43 0.91 -65.82
N PHE A 403 15.82 2.00 -65.17
CA PHE A 403 17.21 2.25 -64.80
C PHE A 403 17.65 1.27 -63.72
N ARG A 404 18.87 0.75 -63.82
CA ARG A 404 19.51 -0.07 -62.83
C ARG A 404 20.96 0.40 -62.63
N TYR A 405 21.37 0.50 -61.29
CA TYR A 405 22.75 0.74 -60.97
C TYR A 405 23.21 -0.29 -59.95
N ARG A 406 24.40 -0.80 -60.12
CA ARG A 406 25.09 -1.65 -59.18
C ARG A 406 26.52 -1.15 -58.99
N GLY A 407 26.90 -0.82 -57.78
CA GLY A 407 28.22 -0.29 -57.47
C GLY A 407 28.29 0.26 -56.06
N THR A 408 29.26 1.13 -55.85
CA THR A 408 29.46 1.78 -54.54
C THR A 408 28.58 3.01 -54.37
N TRP A 409 28.23 3.27 -53.13
CA TRP A 409 27.41 4.38 -52.63
C TRP A 409 28.14 5.11 -51.54
N GLU A 410 28.04 6.42 -51.48
CA GLU A 410 28.60 7.30 -50.45
C GLU A 410 27.60 8.43 -50.22
N ASP A 411 27.26 8.70 -48.93
CA ASP A 411 26.29 9.73 -48.50
C ASP A 411 24.94 9.65 -49.25
N GLY A 412 24.48 8.44 -49.59
CA GLY A 412 23.19 8.20 -50.27
C GLY A 412 23.24 8.29 -51.78
N GLU A 413 24.36 8.66 -52.40
CA GLU A 413 24.52 8.83 -53.87
C GLU A 413 25.44 7.77 -54.47
N MET A 414 25.31 7.54 -55.77
CA MET A 414 26.21 6.65 -56.51
C MET A 414 27.61 7.27 -56.50
N SER A 415 28.62 6.54 -56.01
CA SER A 415 30.00 6.99 -55.90
C SER A 415 30.97 5.86 -56.24
N GLY A 416 32.20 6.17 -56.65
CA GLY A 416 33.20 5.17 -57.02
C GLY A 416 32.82 4.31 -58.21
N ALA A 417 33.29 3.06 -58.26
CA ALA A 417 33.10 2.16 -59.39
C ALA A 417 31.67 1.58 -59.45
N GLY A 418 31.07 1.56 -60.64
CA GLY A 418 29.73 1.00 -60.82
C GLY A 418 29.32 0.75 -62.22
N VAL A 419 28.21 0.01 -62.37
CA VAL A 419 27.58 -0.30 -63.68
C VAL A 419 26.16 0.24 -63.68
N ALA A 420 25.87 1.15 -64.61
CA ALA A 420 24.53 1.70 -64.78
C ALA A 420 23.93 1.15 -66.10
N ASN A 421 22.73 0.54 -65.99
CA ASN A 421 21.93 0.08 -67.09
C ASN A 421 20.77 1.04 -67.35
N TYR A 422 20.68 1.69 -68.44
CA TYR A 422 19.62 2.64 -68.75
C TYR A 422 18.43 1.95 -69.47
N ALA A 423 17.25 2.50 -69.30
CA ALA A 423 16.00 1.96 -69.84
C ALA A 423 16.00 1.82 -71.37
N ASN A 424 16.80 2.61 -72.10
CA ASN A 424 16.96 2.56 -73.54
C ASN A 424 17.92 1.44 -74.01
N GLY A 425 18.49 0.68 -73.03
CA GLY A 425 19.43 -0.41 -73.32
C GLY A 425 20.91 -0.03 -73.31
N ASP A 426 21.24 1.24 -73.05
CA ASP A 426 22.62 1.66 -72.86
C ASP A 426 23.18 1.15 -71.49
N VAL A 427 24.48 0.90 -71.46
CA VAL A 427 25.18 0.45 -70.26
C VAL A 427 26.43 1.30 -70.09
N TYR A 428 26.56 1.93 -68.92
CA TYR A 428 27.79 2.58 -68.51
C TYR A 428 28.50 1.76 -67.44
N GLU A 429 29.78 1.58 -67.60
CA GLU A 429 30.66 0.94 -66.62
C GLU A 429 31.85 1.86 -66.34
N GLY A 430 31.98 2.38 -65.10
CA GLY A 430 33.01 3.36 -64.79
C GLY A 430 32.85 3.99 -63.48
N GLU A 431 33.47 5.13 -63.23
CA GLU A 431 33.44 5.87 -61.96
C GLU A 431 32.25 6.83 -61.91
N PHE A 432 31.75 7.05 -60.66
CA PHE A 432 30.68 7.97 -60.34
C PHE A 432 31.14 8.87 -59.17
N VAL A 433 30.70 10.12 -59.17
CA VAL A 433 30.80 11.06 -58.07
C VAL A 433 29.49 11.83 -58.01
N ASP A 434 28.88 11.93 -56.82
CA ASP A 434 27.61 12.63 -56.56
C ASP A 434 26.50 12.22 -57.58
N GLY A 435 26.36 10.91 -57.81
CA GLY A 435 25.37 10.34 -58.72
C GLY A 435 25.63 10.51 -60.19
N LYS A 436 26.74 11.14 -60.62
CA LYS A 436 27.08 11.43 -62.02
C LYS A 436 28.29 10.63 -62.45
N ARG A 437 28.32 10.29 -63.72
CA ARG A 437 29.49 9.68 -64.34
C ARG A 437 30.67 10.64 -64.25
N GLU A 438 31.80 10.18 -63.74
CA GLU A 438 33.02 10.94 -63.51
C GLU A 438 34.22 10.05 -63.75
N GLY A 439 35.39 10.63 -64.11
CA GLY A 439 36.62 9.86 -64.35
C GLY A 439 36.54 8.92 -65.51
N GLN A 440 37.26 7.80 -65.45
CA GLN A 440 37.32 6.83 -66.53
C GLN A 440 36.10 5.93 -66.63
N GLY A 441 35.55 5.77 -67.80
CA GLY A 441 34.39 4.87 -67.95
C GLY A 441 34.07 4.54 -69.41
N THR A 442 33.34 3.46 -69.61
CA THR A 442 32.92 2.94 -70.90
C THR A 442 31.40 2.97 -70.98
N MET A 443 30.90 3.63 -72.07
CA MET A 443 29.49 3.59 -72.45
C MET A 443 29.31 2.62 -73.63
N ARG A 444 28.44 1.62 -73.42
CA ARG A 444 27.95 0.72 -74.46
C ARG A 444 26.53 1.13 -74.84
N TYR A 445 26.34 1.65 -76.01
CA TYR A 445 25.02 2.03 -76.49
C TYR A 445 24.22 0.80 -76.96
N ALA A 446 22.90 0.87 -76.88
CA ALA A 446 22.02 -0.17 -77.43
C ALA A 446 22.20 -0.43 -78.92
N SER A 447 22.75 0.53 -79.64
CA SER A 447 23.17 0.39 -81.09
C SER A 447 24.34 -0.57 -81.28
N GLY A 448 25.05 -0.94 -80.20
CA GLY A 448 26.30 -1.71 -80.24
C GLY A 448 27.58 -0.85 -80.38
N GLU A 449 27.46 0.47 -80.39
CA GLU A 449 28.62 1.38 -80.31
C GLU A 449 29.17 1.36 -78.88
N GLU A 450 30.48 1.36 -78.71
CA GLU A 450 31.18 1.43 -77.44
C GLU A 450 32.11 2.64 -77.45
N VAL A 451 32.06 3.43 -76.32
CA VAL A 451 32.87 4.64 -76.17
C VAL A 451 33.49 4.60 -74.78
N THR A 452 34.85 4.57 -74.80
CA THR A 452 35.65 4.67 -73.57
C THR A 452 36.31 6.03 -73.51
N GLY A 453 36.38 6.65 -72.35
CA GLY A 453 37.03 7.94 -72.16
C GLY A 453 36.84 8.55 -70.79
N GLU A 454 37.24 9.81 -70.71
CA GLU A 454 37.10 10.59 -69.46
C GLU A 454 35.76 11.32 -69.43
N TRP A 455 35.04 11.16 -68.29
CA TRP A 455 33.71 11.74 -68.02
C TRP A 455 33.82 12.82 -66.97
N THR A 456 33.11 13.93 -67.15
CA THR A 456 33.01 14.98 -66.21
C THR A 456 31.57 15.48 -66.08
N ASN A 457 30.96 15.50 -64.86
CA ASN A 457 29.56 15.89 -64.65
C ASN A 457 28.57 15.15 -65.60
N GLY A 458 28.78 13.86 -65.82
CA GLY A 458 27.92 13.01 -66.69
C GLY A 458 28.17 13.09 -68.16
N ALA A 459 29.05 13.97 -68.64
CA ALA A 459 29.36 14.14 -70.04
C ALA A 459 30.74 13.60 -70.44
N LEU A 460 30.90 12.99 -71.61
CA LEU A 460 32.18 12.58 -72.09
C LEU A 460 33.00 13.83 -72.51
N THR A 461 34.18 14.03 -71.91
CA THR A 461 35.05 15.18 -72.14
C THR A 461 36.28 14.87 -72.94
N ASP A 462 36.82 13.65 -72.85
CA ASP A 462 37.92 13.18 -73.68
C ASP A 462 37.64 11.73 -74.12
N ARG A 463 37.78 11.45 -75.42
CA ARG A 463 37.52 10.15 -75.99
C ARG A 463 38.84 9.44 -76.21
N GLU A 464 39.11 8.32 -75.60
CA GLU A 464 40.22 7.47 -75.92
C GLU A 464 40.03 6.97 -77.42
N SER A 465 41.02 7.12 -78.18
CA SER A 465 40.97 6.75 -79.66
C SER A 465 40.65 5.27 -79.79
N MET A 466 39.50 4.94 -80.38
CA MET A 466 39.16 3.58 -80.77
C MET A 466 40.12 3.02 -81.81
N THR A 467 40.59 1.84 -81.55
CA THR A 467 40.99 0.93 -82.69
C THR A 467 39.70 0.32 -83.24
N THR A 468 39.22 0.89 -84.33
CA THR A 468 38.11 0.38 -85.10
C THR A 468 38.49 -0.92 -85.81
N PRO A 469 37.70 -2.00 -85.84
CA PRO A 469 37.69 -2.93 -86.98
C PRO A 469 36.97 -2.22 -88.12
N GLU A 470 37.62 -2.13 -89.27
CA GLU A 470 37.07 -1.58 -90.52
C GLU A 470 35.73 -2.23 -90.88
N THR A 471 34.68 -1.40 -91.06
CA THR A 471 33.40 -1.79 -91.67
C THR A 471 32.94 -0.64 -92.57
N PRO A 472 32.34 -0.90 -93.75
CA PRO A 472 32.20 0.07 -94.85
C PRO A 472 31.09 1.10 -94.60
N GLU A 473 31.30 2.28 -95.25
CA GLU A 473 30.46 3.48 -95.20
C GLU A 473 28.97 3.25 -95.52
N ALA A 474 28.09 3.94 -94.79
CA ALA A 474 26.79 4.45 -95.26
C ALA A 474 26.27 5.54 -94.27
N PRO A 475 25.33 6.44 -94.68
CA PRO A 475 25.49 7.88 -94.64
C PRO A 475 24.92 8.60 -93.41
N GLU A 476 25.34 9.87 -93.32
CA GLU A 476 25.03 10.88 -92.29
C GLU A 476 23.53 11.06 -91.99
N GLY A 477 23.24 11.33 -90.70
CA GLY A 477 22.06 12.08 -90.27
C GLY A 477 21.47 11.70 -88.91
N GLY A 478 21.56 12.59 -87.93
CA GLY A 478 20.66 12.66 -86.82
C GLY A 478 21.31 12.89 -85.44
N GLU A 479 21.42 14.15 -85.09
CA GLU A 479 21.68 14.58 -83.71
C GLU A 479 20.58 14.08 -82.84
N GLY A 480 20.92 13.30 -81.77
CA GLY A 480 20.01 12.85 -80.72
C GLY A 480 20.40 13.48 -79.38
N GLU A 481 19.52 14.28 -78.89
CA GLU A 481 19.60 14.94 -77.60
C GLU A 481 19.91 13.97 -76.48
N ALA A 482 20.86 14.31 -75.60
CA ALA A 482 21.17 13.62 -74.35
C ALA A 482 20.12 13.97 -73.33
N ASP A 483 19.35 12.99 -72.97
CA ASP A 483 18.41 13.11 -71.86
C ASP A 483 19.14 13.00 -70.53
N THR A 484 19.18 14.12 -69.75
CA THR A 484 19.72 14.19 -68.38
C THR A 484 18.64 13.81 -67.44
N ALA A 485 18.61 12.56 -67.01
CA ALA A 485 17.81 12.17 -65.88
C ALA A 485 18.47 12.68 -64.55
N GLU A 486 18.00 13.81 -64.06
CA GLU A 486 18.27 14.25 -62.67
C GLU A 486 17.60 13.28 -61.72
N ALA A 487 18.40 12.67 -60.89
CA ALA A 487 17.90 11.94 -59.67
C ALA A 487 17.51 12.96 -58.63
N GLU A 488 16.20 13.17 -58.44
CA GLU A 488 15.69 13.98 -57.33
C GLU A 488 16.14 13.39 -56.01
N ALA A 489 16.77 14.22 -55.19
CA ALA A 489 17.17 13.90 -53.83
C ALA A 489 15.92 13.69 -52.97
N GLU A 490 15.90 12.60 -52.25
CA GLU A 490 14.90 12.29 -51.22
C GLU A 490 14.92 13.38 -50.14
N PRO A 491 13.78 13.94 -49.66
CA PRO A 491 13.77 14.83 -48.55
C PRO A 491 14.16 14.07 -47.28
N ALA A 492 15.12 14.60 -46.54
CA ALA A 492 15.51 14.10 -45.23
C ALA A 492 14.30 14.10 -44.30
N ALA A 493 13.90 12.93 -43.81
CA ALA A 493 12.94 12.82 -42.74
C ALA A 493 13.58 13.34 -41.49
N THR A 494 13.14 14.50 -41.02
CA THR A 494 13.40 14.99 -39.66
C THR A 494 12.40 14.35 -38.73
N ASP A 495 12.93 13.71 -37.66
CA ASP A 495 12.36 13.23 -36.37
C ASP A 495 11.20 12.22 -36.42
#